data_08ae7c60c9dff6d68272da29e710584c
#
_entry.id   08ae7c60c9dff6d68272da29e710584c
#
_cell.length_a   1.000
_cell.length_b   1.000
_cell.length_c   1.000
_cell.angle_alpha   90.00
_cell.angle_beta   90.00
_cell.angle_gamma   90.00
#
_symmetry.space_group_name_H-M   'P 1'
#
loop_
_entity.id
_entity.type
_entity.pdbx_description
1 polymer ?
#
loop_
_entity_poly.entity_id
_entity_poly.type
_entity_poly.pdbx_seq_one_letter_code
_entity_poly.pdbx_strand_id
1 'polypeptide(L)'
;MAVTDRAPYVLDPSPILCHNIIVNIFPSALKHGIEPDDAMYVVEHPLRDLVLREDPLKVLYLGISPDGLPLEVVVADTSRGPALIHAMRMRTQYVKLLEGGRQWT
;
A
#
# COMPACT_ATOMS: atom_id res chain seq x y z
N MET A 1 -16.46 -13.73 -8.71
CA MET A 1 -16.29 -13.62 -8.36
C MET A 1 -16.01 -13.74 -7.83
N ALA A 2 -15.62 -13.84 -7.86
CA ALA A 2 -15.27 -13.81 -7.32
C ALA A 2 -15.12 -14.06 -6.61
N VAL A 3 -14.97 -14.09 -6.60
CA VAL A 3 -14.89 -14.18 -5.92
C VAL A 3 -15.00 -14.69 -5.03
N THR A 4 -15.24 -15.13 -5.22
CA THR A 4 -15.45 -15.47 -4.33
C THR A 4 -14.82 -15.68 -3.46
N ASP A 5 -14.18 -15.72 -3.73
CA ASP A 5 -13.45 -15.70 -2.94
C ASP A 5 -13.25 -14.74 -2.28
N ARG A 6 -13.37 -14.24 -2.43
CA ARG A 6 -13.32 -13.30 -1.87
C ARG A 6 -13.42 -13.26 -0.54
N ALA A 7 -13.65 -14.03 -0.05
CA ALA A 7 -14.21 -14.01 1.20
C ALA A 7 -13.42 -13.36 2.29
N PRO A 8 -12.24 -13.77 2.66
CA PRO A 8 -11.62 -13.23 3.86
C PRO A 8 -11.20 -11.77 3.74
N TYR A 9 -11.11 -11.24 2.56
CA TYR A 9 -10.65 -9.88 2.41
C TYR A 9 -11.69 -8.97 1.80
N VAL A 10 -12.93 -9.32 1.94
CA VAL A 10 -14.01 -8.51 1.41
C VAL A 10 -14.85 -7.95 2.54
N LEU A 11 -14.17 -7.39 3.54
CA LEU A 11 -14.87 -6.69 4.60
C LEU A 11 -15.35 -5.34 4.12
N ASP A 12 -14.57 -4.71 3.30
CA ASP A 12 -14.99 -3.49 2.67
C ASP A 12 -15.12 -3.75 1.19
N PRO A 13 -16.33 -3.78 0.70
CA PRO A 13 -16.54 -4.10 -0.70
C PRO A 13 -16.12 -2.99 -1.67
N SER A 14 -15.78 -1.83 -1.17
CA SER A 14 -15.50 -0.68 -2.03
C SER A 14 -14.04 -0.62 -2.42
N PRO A 15 -13.69 -0.97 -3.66
CA PRO A 15 -12.33 -0.78 -4.13
C PRO A 15 -12.07 0.70 -4.35
N ILE A 16 -10.81 1.06 -4.37
CA ILE A 16 -10.38 2.41 -4.67
C ILE A 16 -9.92 2.49 -6.12
N LEU A 17 -10.40 3.50 -6.82
CA LEU A 17 -9.97 3.76 -8.18
C LEU A 17 -8.77 4.69 -8.15
N CYS A 18 -7.66 4.24 -8.71
CA CYS A 18 -6.42 5.00 -8.75
C CYS A 18 -5.91 4.98 -10.18
N HIS A 19 -5.83 6.14 -10.83
CA HIS A 19 -5.37 6.23 -12.23
C HIS A 19 -6.11 5.26 -13.15
N ASN A 20 -7.43 5.13 -12.96
CA ASN A 20 -8.26 4.21 -13.73
C ASN A 20 -7.97 2.74 -13.44
N ILE A 21 -7.25 2.45 -12.37
CA ILE A 21 -7.01 1.09 -11.91
C ILE A 21 -7.75 0.89 -10.61
N ILE A 22 -8.51 -0.16 -10.52
CA ILE A 22 -9.24 -0.50 -9.31
C ILE A 22 -8.30 -1.28 -8.40
N VAL A 23 -8.09 -0.76 -7.19
CA VAL A 23 -7.26 -1.41 -6.19
C VAL A 23 -8.15 -1.98 -5.11
N ASN A 24 -8.04 -3.26 -4.86
CA ASN A 24 -8.80 -3.92 -3.82
C ASN A 24 -8.19 -3.63 -2.46
N ILE A 25 -9.04 -3.47 -1.45
CA ILE A 25 -8.57 -3.17 -0.09
C ILE A 25 -8.74 -4.43 0.75
N PHE A 26 -7.64 -5.01 1.20
CA PHE A 26 -7.68 -6.18 2.06
C PHE A 26 -7.88 -5.76 3.51
N PRO A 27 -8.52 -6.62 4.31
CA PRO A 27 -8.68 -6.30 5.74
C PRO A 27 -7.36 -6.04 6.45
N SER A 28 -6.31 -6.74 6.05
CA SER A 28 -4.99 -6.55 6.66
C SER A 28 -4.47 -5.13 6.49
N ALA A 29 -4.93 -4.42 5.45
CA ALA A 29 -4.52 -3.04 5.23
C ALA A 29 -5.24 -2.07 6.17
N LEU A 30 -6.32 -2.51 6.81
CA LEU A 30 -7.14 -1.64 7.65
C LEU A 30 -6.81 -1.77 9.13
N LYS A 31 -6.03 -2.76 9.51
CA LYS A 31 -5.89 -3.09 10.93
C LYS A 31 -5.08 -2.09 11.72
N HIS A 32 -4.33 -1.22 11.08
CA HIS A 32 -3.55 -0.20 11.77
C HIS A 32 -4.22 1.16 11.77
N GLY A 33 -5.46 1.25 11.30
CA GLY A 33 -6.23 2.48 11.37
C GLY A 33 -5.88 3.55 10.36
N ILE A 34 -5.12 3.20 9.33
CA ILE A 34 -4.81 4.15 8.28
C ILE A 34 -5.94 4.19 7.27
N GLU A 35 -6.39 5.38 6.92
CA GLU A 35 -7.45 5.53 5.93
C GLU A 35 -6.96 5.07 4.57
N PRO A 36 -7.75 4.28 3.85
CA PRO A 36 -7.34 3.82 2.52
C PRO A 36 -6.97 4.96 1.56
N ASP A 37 -7.67 6.09 1.64
CA ASP A 37 -7.35 7.22 0.77
C ASP A 37 -5.95 7.76 1.05
N ASP A 38 -5.55 7.80 2.32
CA ASP A 38 -4.20 8.24 2.69
C ASP A 38 -3.15 7.26 2.19
N ALA A 39 -3.44 5.96 2.32
CA ALA A 39 -2.54 4.94 1.81
C ALA A 39 -2.37 5.06 0.30
N MET A 40 -3.47 5.24 -0.42
CA MET A 40 -3.39 5.36 -1.86
C MET A 40 -2.69 6.63 -2.30
N TYR A 41 -2.81 7.70 -1.52
CA TYR A 41 -2.04 8.90 -1.81
C TYR A 41 -0.53 8.60 -1.80
N VAL A 42 -0.09 7.82 -0.82
CA VAL A 42 1.32 7.44 -0.74
C VAL A 42 1.72 6.58 -1.94
N VAL A 43 0.85 5.68 -2.36
CA VAL A 43 1.12 4.86 -3.55
C VAL A 43 1.29 5.72 -4.80
N GLU A 44 0.48 6.77 -4.91
CA GLU A 44 0.53 7.65 -6.07
C GLU A 44 1.67 8.66 -6.02
N HIS A 45 2.14 8.99 -4.81
CA HIS A 45 3.16 10.02 -4.62
C HIS A 45 4.25 9.51 -3.67
N PRO A 46 4.89 8.38 -3.98
CA PRO A 46 5.84 7.82 -3.04
C PRO A 46 7.13 8.63 -3.02
N LEU A 47 7.74 8.70 -1.85
CA LEU A 47 9.10 9.19 -1.74
C LEU A 47 10.09 8.11 -2.17
N ARG A 48 9.69 6.87 -1.96
CA ARG A 48 10.52 5.72 -2.34
C ARG A 48 9.63 4.51 -2.51
N ASP A 49 10.00 3.65 -3.43
CA ASP A 49 9.35 2.36 -3.58
C ASP A 49 10.40 1.26 -3.63
N LEU A 50 10.03 0.09 -3.13
CA LEU A 50 10.91 -1.05 -3.06
C LEU A 50 10.14 -2.29 -3.45
N VAL A 51 10.67 -3.04 -4.39
CA VAL A 51 10.06 -4.31 -4.78
C VAL A 51 10.41 -5.34 -3.72
N LEU A 52 9.39 -5.89 -3.05
CA LEU A 52 9.57 -6.91 -2.03
C LEU A 52 9.58 -8.30 -2.64
N ARG A 53 8.87 -8.49 -3.73
CA ARG A 53 8.78 -9.76 -4.42
C ARG A 53 8.36 -9.49 -5.86
N GLU A 54 8.89 -10.25 -6.79
CA GLU A 54 8.62 -9.99 -8.20
C GLU A 54 7.53 -10.85 -8.81
N ASP A 55 7.28 -12.03 -8.25
CA ASP A 55 6.31 -12.91 -8.84
C ASP A 55 5.61 -13.72 -7.75
N PRO A 56 4.37 -13.37 -7.41
CA PRO A 56 3.63 -12.19 -7.86
C PRO A 56 4.24 -10.90 -7.31
N LEU A 57 4.07 -9.83 -8.04
CA LEU A 57 4.69 -8.55 -7.68
C LEU A 57 4.13 -8.03 -6.36
N LYS A 58 5.02 -7.52 -5.52
CA LYS A 58 4.68 -6.96 -4.22
C LYS A 58 5.63 -5.79 -3.98
N VAL A 59 5.08 -4.61 -3.81
CA VAL A 59 5.86 -3.38 -3.72
C VAL A 59 5.55 -2.64 -2.43
N LEU A 60 6.59 -2.19 -1.75
CA LEU A 60 6.47 -1.33 -0.59
C LEU A 60 6.63 0.11 -1.06
N TYR A 61 5.68 0.96 -0.66
CA TYR A 61 5.72 2.39 -0.93
C TYR A 61 5.90 3.13 0.38
N LEU A 62 6.85 4.05 0.41
CA LEU A 62 7.11 4.89 1.56
C LEU A 62 6.82 6.32 1.17
N GLY A 63 6.05 7.01 1.98
CA GLY A 63 5.71 8.38 1.67
C GLY A 63 5.01 9.06 2.83
N ILE A 64 4.50 10.25 2.57
CA ILE A 64 3.88 11.09 3.58
C ILE A 64 2.46 11.38 3.14
N SER A 65 1.50 11.11 4.02
CA SER A 65 0.10 11.36 3.72
C SER A 65 -0.16 12.86 3.61
N PRO A 66 -1.31 13.26 3.07
CA PRO A 66 -1.66 14.68 3.04
C PRO A 66 -1.66 15.34 4.41
N ASP A 67 -1.91 14.56 5.47
CA ASP A 67 -1.90 15.07 6.84
C ASP A 67 -0.51 15.14 7.44
N GLY A 68 0.51 14.76 6.69
CA GLY A 68 1.87 14.81 7.20
C GLY A 68 2.33 13.56 7.92
N LEU A 69 1.59 12.47 7.84
CA LEU A 69 1.99 11.23 8.50
C LEU A 69 2.88 10.39 7.59
N PRO A 70 4.06 10.00 8.07
CA PRO A 70 4.87 9.06 7.30
C PRO A 70 4.24 7.67 7.35
N LEU A 71 4.05 7.09 6.19
CA LEU A 71 3.36 5.81 6.05
C LEU A 71 4.19 4.82 5.26
N GLU A 72 4.03 3.56 5.59
CA GLU A 72 4.50 2.45 4.77
C GLU A 72 3.28 1.69 4.26
N VAL A 73 3.26 1.44 2.97
CA VAL A 73 2.10 0.88 2.29
C VAL A 73 2.58 -0.21 1.35
N VAL A 74 1.90 -1.36 1.35
CA VAL A 74 2.25 -2.46 0.47
C VAL A 74 1.09 -2.77 -0.45
N VAL A 75 1.40 -2.86 -1.73
CA VAL A 75 0.45 -3.28 -2.75
C VAL A 75 0.99 -4.55 -3.39
N ALA A 76 0.14 -5.54 -3.54
CA ALA A 76 0.52 -6.81 -4.14
C ALA A 76 -0.39 -7.13 -5.31
N ASP A 77 0.16 -7.76 -6.33
CA ASP A 77 -0.65 -8.29 -7.40
C ASP A 77 -1.36 -9.55 -6.94
N THR A 78 -2.62 -9.65 -7.30
CA THR A 78 -3.42 -10.84 -7.03
C THR A 78 -4.11 -11.25 -8.32
N SER A 79 -4.75 -12.41 -8.28
CA SER A 79 -5.50 -12.87 -9.44
C SER A 79 -6.65 -11.94 -9.81
N ARG A 80 -7.00 -11.03 -8.93
CA ARG A 80 -8.07 -10.04 -9.15
C ARG A 80 -7.53 -8.64 -9.36
N GLY A 81 -6.24 -8.53 -9.61
CA GLY A 81 -5.59 -7.25 -9.80
C GLY A 81 -4.85 -6.78 -8.55
N PRO A 82 -4.41 -5.54 -8.56
CA PRO A 82 -3.64 -5.03 -7.42
C PRO A 82 -4.49 -4.93 -6.16
N ALA A 83 -3.86 -5.17 -5.03
CA ALA A 83 -4.53 -5.13 -3.73
C ALA A 83 -3.66 -4.40 -2.72
N LEU A 84 -4.29 -3.50 -1.97
CA LEU A 84 -3.66 -2.87 -0.82
C LEU A 84 -3.74 -3.88 0.32
N ILE A 85 -2.58 -4.36 0.75
CA ILE A 85 -2.54 -5.43 1.75
C ILE A 85 -1.96 -4.98 3.09
N HIS A 86 -1.36 -3.80 3.14
CA HIS A 86 -0.70 -3.33 4.35
C HIS A 86 -0.60 -1.81 4.30
N ALA A 87 -0.93 -1.15 5.41
CA ALA A 87 -0.76 0.28 5.57
C ALA A 87 -0.59 0.58 7.05
N MET A 88 0.49 1.25 7.41
CA MET A 88 0.71 1.63 8.80
C MET A 88 1.68 2.80 8.85
N ARG A 89 1.85 3.36 10.03
CA ARG A 89 2.89 4.38 10.23
C ARG A 89 4.24 3.77 9.89
N MET A 90 5.06 4.57 9.23
CA MET A 90 6.36 4.11 8.81
C MET A 90 7.22 3.77 10.02
N ARG A 91 7.75 2.55 10.02
CA ARG A 91 8.61 2.09 11.10
C ARG A 91 9.98 2.72 10.98
N THR A 92 10.68 2.79 12.11
CA THR A 92 11.96 3.48 12.19
C THR A 92 12.97 3.00 11.15
N GLN A 93 12.97 1.71 10.89
CA GLN A 93 13.90 1.16 9.90
C GLN A 93 13.72 1.77 8.51
N TYR A 94 12.48 2.13 8.17
CA TYR A 94 12.21 2.75 6.88
C TYR A 94 12.41 4.26 6.91
N VAL A 95 12.19 4.87 8.07
CA VAL A 95 12.51 6.29 8.23
C VAL A 95 13.99 6.51 7.98
N LYS A 96 14.83 5.65 8.54
CA LYS A 96 16.26 5.75 8.33
C LYS A 96 16.64 5.57 6.87
N LEU A 97 15.92 4.71 6.17
CA LEU A 97 16.13 4.52 4.76
C LEU A 97 15.91 5.81 3.99
N LEU A 98 14.86 6.54 4.33
CA LEU A 98 14.57 7.81 3.67
C LEU A 98 15.59 8.89 4.05
N GLU A 99 15.99 8.93 5.32
CA GLU A 99 16.95 9.91 5.78
C GLU A 99 18.31 9.73 5.11
N GLY A 100 18.66 8.48 4.86
CA GLY A 100 19.91 8.18 4.19
C GLY A 100 19.79 8.15 2.69
N GLY A 101 18.66 8.59 2.15
CA GLY A 101 18.36 8.42 0.74
C GLY A 101 19.37 9.05 -0.18
N ARG A 102 19.89 10.20 0.16
CA ARG A 102 20.87 10.85 -0.71
C ARG A 102 22.19 10.09 -0.78
N GLN A 103 22.43 9.20 0.18
CA GLN A 103 23.60 8.34 0.13
C GLN A 103 23.42 7.21 -0.85
N TRP A 104 22.22 7.02 -1.30
CA TRP A 104 21.87 5.92 -2.17
C TRP A 104 22.05 6.28 -3.63
N THR A 105 22.23 7.57 -3.88
CA THR A 105 22.42 8.05 -5.24
C THR A 105 23.93 8.30 -5.53
#